data_086f8c8fd56f30e89cc3c5a7d7a15c07
#
_entry.id   086f8c8fd56f30e89cc3c5a7d7a15c07
#
_cell.length_a   1.000
_cell.length_b   1.000
_cell.length_c   1.000
_cell.angle_alpha   90.00
_cell.angle_beta   90.00
_cell.angle_gamma   90.00
#
_symmetry.space_group_name_H-M   'P 1'
#
loop_
_entity.id
_entity.type
_entity.pdbx_description
1 polymer ?
#
loop_
_entity_poly.entity_id
_entity_poly.type
_entity_poly.pdbx_seq_one_letter_code
_entity_poly.pdbx_strand_id
1 'polypeptide(L)'
;MEIVSDGHRFVSLASLSPRWDTADDDTGPHFEGWACRHDTIDAYGTEFAPGCWSAGGLDGEAYALCWMHDPTVPVGIFRANDLADGLRIQGWWDQTRDGRDARTKAKTGSAPELSVGFRQAIFDEDNPNRIIAVKLVEVSQITARMAAVPGSEFTSARSAPATGRRPVAAARLRLSTVKLGGRP
;
A
#
# COMPACT_ATOMS: atom_id res chain seq x y z
N MET A 1 -7.73 -32.18 7.32
CA MET A 1 -7.89 -32.77 5.96
C MET A 1 -6.90 -32.08 5.06
N GLU A 2 -5.75 -32.70 4.88
CA GLU A 2 -4.63 -32.17 4.09
C GLU A 2 -4.94 -32.42 2.60
N ILE A 3 -4.96 -31.36 1.82
CA ILE A 3 -4.97 -31.47 0.35
C ILE A 3 -3.53 -31.29 -0.10
N VAL A 4 -2.86 -32.42 -0.35
CA VAL A 4 -1.57 -32.45 -1.05
C VAL A 4 -1.85 -32.50 -2.55
N SER A 5 -1.52 -31.45 -3.29
CA SER A 5 -1.35 -31.49 -4.72
C SER A 5 -0.08 -30.75 -5.13
N ASP A 6 0.79 -31.48 -5.83
CA ASP A 6 1.97 -31.01 -6.57
C ASP A 6 2.98 -30.12 -5.84
N GLY A 7 3.79 -30.72 -4.97
CA GLY A 7 5.18 -30.31 -4.71
C GLY A 7 5.48 -28.86 -4.30
N HIS A 8 4.53 -27.96 -4.34
CA HIS A 8 4.68 -26.58 -3.92
C HIS A 8 4.20 -26.42 -2.48
N ARG A 9 5.14 -26.29 -1.56
CA ARG A 9 4.85 -25.85 -0.19
C ARG A 9 4.38 -24.40 -0.24
N PHE A 10 3.08 -24.19 -0.17
CA PHE A 10 2.56 -22.88 0.18
C PHE A 10 2.82 -22.67 1.67
N VAL A 11 3.82 -21.86 1.99
CA VAL A 11 3.99 -21.33 3.34
C VAL A 11 2.83 -20.36 3.55
N SER A 12 1.96 -20.67 4.51
CA SER A 12 0.90 -19.73 4.90
C SER A 12 1.52 -18.38 5.23
N LEU A 13 1.14 -17.33 4.49
CA LEU A 13 1.56 -15.95 4.74
C LEU A 13 1.14 -15.42 6.11
N ALA A 14 0.37 -16.17 6.90
CA ALA A 14 -0.03 -15.84 8.26
C ALA A 14 1.15 -15.76 9.26
N SER A 15 2.34 -16.26 8.91
CA SER A 15 3.53 -16.20 9.77
C SER A 15 4.53 -15.11 9.42
N LEU A 16 4.32 -14.40 8.32
CA LEU A 16 5.07 -13.21 7.99
C LEU A 16 4.23 -11.99 8.40
N SER A 17 4.14 -11.72 9.70
CA SER A 17 3.86 -10.36 10.13
C SER A 17 4.91 -9.49 9.44
N PRO A 18 4.52 -8.56 8.54
CA PRO A 18 5.50 -7.63 8.00
C PRO A 18 6.13 -6.95 9.19
N ARG A 19 7.41 -7.19 9.43
CA ARG A 19 8.17 -6.35 10.34
C ARG A 19 8.20 -4.99 9.68
N TRP A 20 7.35 -4.12 10.19
CA TRP A 20 7.37 -2.69 9.91
C TRP A 20 8.56 -2.07 10.65
N ASP A 21 9.74 -2.71 10.58
CA ASP A 21 10.98 -2.11 11.03
C ASP A 21 11.28 -0.95 10.08
N THR A 22 10.55 0.14 10.28
CA THR A 22 10.92 1.46 9.79
C THR A 22 12.15 1.91 10.55
N ALA A 23 13.28 1.32 10.23
CA ALA A 23 14.58 1.76 10.75
C ALA A 23 15.00 3.13 10.17
N ASP A 24 14.16 3.74 9.35
CA ASP A 24 14.27 5.12 8.89
C ASP A 24 13.13 5.93 9.48
N ASP A 25 13.43 7.09 10.02
CA ASP A 25 12.64 8.11 10.73
C ASP A 25 11.30 8.55 10.09
N ASP A 26 10.63 7.70 9.32
CA ASP A 26 9.36 7.98 8.68
C ASP A 26 8.22 7.43 9.55
N THR A 27 7.85 8.19 10.58
CA THR A 27 6.94 7.82 11.65
C THR A 27 5.46 7.70 11.24
N GLY A 28 5.14 7.47 9.96
CA GLY A 28 3.75 7.34 9.51
C GLY A 28 3.61 6.86 8.07
N PRO A 29 2.38 6.62 7.61
CA PRO A 29 2.13 6.14 6.26
C PRO A 29 2.64 7.12 5.21
N HIS A 30 3.17 6.57 4.09
CA HIS A 30 3.65 7.37 2.95
C HIS A 30 2.51 7.97 2.15
N PHE A 31 1.36 7.33 2.17
CA PHE A 31 0.17 7.80 1.48
C PHE A 31 -1.10 7.49 2.26
N GLU A 32 -2.12 8.25 1.95
CA GLU A 32 -3.50 8.01 2.29
C GLU A 32 -4.37 8.31 1.08
N GLY A 33 -5.51 7.64 0.96
CA GLY A 33 -6.42 7.86 -0.16
C GLY A 33 -7.78 7.20 0.03
N TRP A 34 -8.66 7.46 -0.91
CA TRP A 34 -9.91 6.75 -1.08
C TRP A 34 -9.76 5.75 -2.22
N ALA A 35 -9.78 4.47 -1.93
CA ALA A 35 -9.69 3.44 -2.96
C ALA A 35 -11.02 3.26 -3.69
N CYS A 36 -12.13 3.56 -3.01
CA CYS A 36 -13.48 3.56 -3.55
C CYS A 36 -14.33 4.56 -2.77
N ARG A 37 -15.26 5.24 -3.45
CA ARG A 37 -16.28 6.10 -2.82
C ARG A 37 -17.59 5.35 -2.75
N HIS A 38 -18.30 5.45 -1.60
CA HIS A 38 -19.63 4.89 -1.46
C HIS A 38 -20.70 5.81 -2.08
N ASP A 39 -21.85 5.24 -2.39
CA ASP A 39 -23.01 5.93 -2.95
C ASP A 39 -22.66 6.79 -4.18
N THR A 40 -21.64 6.34 -4.93
CA THR A 40 -21.14 7.01 -6.13
C THR A 40 -21.23 6.04 -7.30
N ILE A 41 -21.95 6.43 -8.34
CA ILE A 41 -22.11 5.60 -9.55
C ILE A 41 -20.77 5.55 -10.28
N ASP A 42 -20.29 4.36 -10.52
CA ASP A 42 -19.04 4.09 -11.23
C ASP A 42 -19.23 4.10 -12.76
N ALA A 43 -18.14 3.90 -13.49
CA ALA A 43 -18.16 3.87 -14.95
C ALA A 43 -18.97 2.71 -15.56
N TYR A 44 -19.34 1.72 -14.76
CA TYR A 44 -20.13 0.55 -15.16
C TYR A 44 -21.61 0.68 -14.79
N GLY A 45 -22.00 1.78 -14.13
CA GLY A 45 -23.35 2.03 -13.68
C GLY A 45 -23.69 1.36 -12.36
N THR A 46 -22.68 0.90 -11.61
CA THR A 46 -22.83 0.30 -10.27
C THR A 46 -22.41 1.28 -9.18
N GLU A 47 -22.79 0.99 -7.94
CA GLU A 47 -22.38 1.75 -6.76
C GLU A 47 -22.10 0.82 -5.59
N PHE A 48 -21.20 1.24 -4.71
CA PHE A 48 -20.86 0.54 -3.49
C PHE A 48 -21.60 1.14 -2.29
N ALA A 49 -22.34 0.31 -1.57
CA ALA A 49 -23.03 0.74 -0.35
C ALA A 49 -22.05 0.93 0.81
N PRO A 50 -22.28 1.89 1.73
CA PRO A 50 -21.55 1.96 2.98
C PRO A 50 -21.55 0.63 3.73
N GLY A 51 -20.37 0.19 4.18
CA GLY A 51 -20.21 -1.08 4.90
C GLY A 51 -20.07 -2.32 4.02
N CYS A 52 -20.13 -2.21 2.70
CA CYS A 52 -20.07 -3.36 1.78
C CYS A 52 -18.74 -4.14 1.85
N TRP A 53 -17.64 -3.48 2.13
CA TRP A 53 -16.32 -4.10 2.26
C TRP A 53 -16.22 -4.87 3.58
N SER A 54 -16.75 -4.30 4.67
CA SER A 54 -16.85 -4.96 5.97
C SER A 54 -17.75 -6.18 5.92
N ALA A 55 -18.90 -6.08 5.26
CA ALA A 55 -19.81 -7.20 5.01
C ALA A 55 -19.17 -8.30 4.16
N GLY A 56 -18.24 -7.94 3.26
CA GLY A 56 -17.45 -8.87 2.46
C GLY A 56 -16.25 -9.49 3.17
N GLY A 57 -16.03 -9.17 4.45
CA GLY A 57 -14.98 -9.75 5.28
C GLY A 57 -13.66 -9.00 5.23
N LEU A 58 -13.70 -7.67 5.14
CA LEU A 58 -12.51 -6.84 5.36
C LEU A 58 -12.00 -7.05 6.78
N ASP A 59 -10.77 -7.57 6.93
CA ASP A 59 -10.23 -8.10 8.18
C ASP A 59 -9.17 -7.19 8.85
N GLY A 60 -8.90 -6.01 8.27
CA GLY A 60 -7.88 -5.09 8.75
C GLY A 60 -6.43 -5.54 8.50
N GLU A 61 -6.25 -6.66 7.81
CA GLU A 61 -4.94 -7.13 7.38
C GLU A 61 -4.34 -6.21 6.30
N ALA A 62 -3.07 -6.45 6.01
CA ALA A 62 -2.37 -5.67 5.00
C ALA A 62 -2.56 -6.29 3.61
N TYR A 63 -2.83 -5.43 2.62
CA TYR A 63 -3.02 -5.80 1.23
C TYR A 63 -1.91 -5.22 0.35
N ALA A 64 -1.62 -5.87 -0.78
CA ALA A 64 -0.70 -5.32 -1.77
C ALA A 64 -1.32 -4.12 -2.50
N LEU A 65 -0.56 -3.03 -2.62
CA LEU A 65 -0.83 -1.97 -3.59
C LEU A 65 -0.18 -2.38 -4.90
N CYS A 66 -0.98 -2.62 -5.93
CA CYS A 66 -0.50 -3.05 -7.24
C CYS A 66 -0.38 -1.88 -8.22
N TRP A 67 0.25 -2.12 -9.36
CA TRP A 67 0.31 -1.18 -10.47
C TRP A 67 -0.64 -1.64 -11.59
N MET A 68 -1.61 -0.79 -11.96
CA MET A 68 -2.49 -0.99 -13.11
C MET A 68 -3.21 -2.36 -13.15
N HIS A 69 -3.66 -2.86 -11.99
CA HIS A 69 -4.30 -4.16 -11.82
C HIS A 69 -3.42 -5.37 -12.19
N ASP A 70 -2.10 -5.20 -12.18
CA ASP A 70 -1.16 -6.29 -12.38
C ASP A 70 -0.68 -6.82 -11.02
N PRO A 71 -1.15 -8.00 -10.55
CA PRO A 71 -0.75 -8.55 -9.27
C PRO A 71 0.72 -9.01 -9.24
N THR A 72 1.38 -9.06 -10.39
CA THR A 72 2.81 -9.38 -10.49
C THR A 72 3.70 -8.17 -10.29
N VAL A 73 3.12 -6.96 -10.24
CA VAL A 73 3.81 -5.70 -10.05
C VAL A 73 3.28 -4.99 -8.78
N PRO A 74 3.57 -5.53 -7.58
CA PRO A 74 3.30 -4.81 -6.35
C PRO A 74 4.24 -3.60 -6.25
N VAL A 75 3.68 -2.47 -5.84
CA VAL A 75 4.42 -1.21 -5.67
C VAL A 75 4.40 -0.72 -4.23
N GLY A 76 3.69 -1.41 -3.36
CA GLY A 76 3.57 -1.06 -1.95
C GLY A 76 2.60 -1.97 -1.20
N ILE A 77 2.28 -1.54 0.02
CA ILE A 77 1.38 -2.23 0.93
C ILE A 77 0.49 -1.22 1.63
N PHE A 78 -0.76 -1.60 1.93
CA PHE A 78 -1.70 -0.74 2.62
C PHE A 78 -2.58 -1.52 3.60
N ARG A 79 -3.23 -0.77 4.51
CA ARG A 79 -4.39 -1.20 5.29
C ARG A 79 -5.60 -0.40 4.85
N ALA A 80 -6.76 -1.02 4.93
CA ALA A 80 -8.03 -0.42 4.53
C ALA A 80 -9.00 -0.33 5.70
N ASN A 81 -9.83 0.70 5.70
CA ASN A 81 -10.95 0.89 6.60
C ASN A 81 -12.20 1.24 5.80
N ASP A 82 -13.27 0.52 6.06
CA ASP A 82 -14.58 0.78 5.47
C ASP A 82 -15.28 1.86 6.30
N LEU A 83 -15.29 3.08 5.78
CA LEU A 83 -15.87 4.25 6.42
C LEU A 83 -17.18 4.65 5.72
N ALA A 84 -17.96 5.55 6.33
CA ALA A 84 -19.24 5.98 5.75
C ALA A 84 -19.10 6.50 4.31
N ASP A 85 -18.03 7.24 4.02
CA ASP A 85 -17.82 7.87 2.71
C ASP A 85 -17.10 6.99 1.67
N GLY A 86 -16.59 5.81 2.06
CA GLY A 86 -15.85 4.94 1.16
C GLY A 86 -14.79 4.06 1.84
N LEU A 87 -14.05 3.33 1.02
CA LEU A 87 -12.91 2.53 1.43
C LEU A 87 -11.67 3.43 1.55
N ARG A 88 -11.33 3.79 2.78
CA ARG A 88 -10.13 4.55 3.11
C ARG A 88 -8.93 3.64 3.19
N ILE A 89 -7.83 4.01 2.55
CA ILE A 89 -6.56 3.30 2.66
C ILE A 89 -5.45 4.20 3.18
N GLN A 90 -4.48 3.59 3.85
CA GLN A 90 -3.22 4.19 4.24
C GLN A 90 -2.10 3.16 4.11
N GLY A 91 -0.92 3.58 3.66
CA GLY A 91 0.14 2.62 3.40
C GLY A 91 1.48 3.22 3.00
N TRP A 92 2.34 2.35 2.49
CA TRP A 92 3.73 2.64 2.17
C TRP A 92 4.05 2.14 0.77
N TRP A 93 4.73 2.95 -0.05
CA TRP A 93 5.36 2.47 -1.26
C TRP A 93 6.63 1.70 -0.92
N ASP A 94 6.88 0.62 -1.65
CA ASP A 94 8.09 -0.17 -1.52
C ASP A 94 9.34 0.64 -1.87
N GLN A 95 10.47 0.27 -1.28
CA GLN A 95 11.78 0.85 -1.60
C GLN A 95 12.41 0.25 -2.88
N THR A 96 11.64 -0.51 -3.65
CA THR A 96 12.02 -1.00 -4.97
C THR A 96 12.03 0.12 -6.01
N ARG A 97 12.53 -0.14 -7.22
CA ARG A 97 12.44 0.80 -8.33
C ARG A 97 10.98 1.14 -8.63
N ASP A 98 10.14 0.11 -8.77
CA ASP A 98 8.73 0.28 -9.16
C ASP A 98 7.93 1.04 -8.08
N GLY A 99 8.19 0.77 -6.80
CA GLY A 99 7.57 1.50 -5.70
C GLY A 99 7.97 2.99 -5.67
N ARG A 100 9.26 3.30 -5.91
CA ARG A 100 9.72 4.69 -6.01
C ARG A 100 9.16 5.42 -7.22
N ASP A 101 9.05 4.73 -8.36
CA ASP A 101 8.48 5.27 -9.58
C ASP A 101 6.96 5.53 -9.40
N ALA A 102 6.24 4.59 -8.78
CA ALA A 102 4.83 4.75 -8.42
C ALA A 102 4.60 5.96 -7.51
N ARG A 103 5.41 6.08 -6.43
CA ARG A 103 5.37 7.24 -5.54
C ARG A 103 5.59 8.56 -6.28
N THR A 104 6.56 8.60 -7.19
CA THR A 104 6.84 9.79 -7.99
C THR A 104 5.65 10.15 -8.87
N LYS A 105 5.03 9.16 -9.53
CA LYS A 105 3.87 9.35 -10.39
C LYS A 105 2.62 9.83 -9.63
N ALA A 106 2.40 9.33 -8.41
CA ALA A 106 1.35 9.85 -7.54
C ALA A 106 1.55 11.34 -7.25
N LYS A 107 2.78 11.72 -6.87
CA LYS A 107 3.13 13.11 -6.52
C LYS A 107 3.11 14.08 -7.69
N THR A 108 3.47 13.63 -8.88
CA THR A 108 3.43 14.46 -10.10
C THR A 108 2.05 14.54 -10.74
N GLY A 109 1.09 13.76 -10.23
CA GLY A 109 -0.28 13.72 -10.77
C GLY A 109 -0.42 12.94 -12.07
N SER A 110 0.61 12.19 -12.50
CA SER A 110 0.49 11.32 -13.68
C SER A 110 -0.22 10.00 -13.40
N ALA A 111 -0.19 9.53 -12.14
CA ALA A 111 -0.93 8.38 -11.66
C ALA A 111 -1.41 8.61 -10.21
N PRO A 112 -2.35 9.55 -9.99
CA PRO A 112 -2.83 9.91 -8.66
C PRO A 112 -4.02 9.09 -8.21
N GLU A 113 -4.62 8.31 -9.12
CA GLU A 113 -5.90 7.65 -8.89
C GLU A 113 -5.72 6.22 -8.38
N LEU A 114 -6.78 5.71 -7.78
CA LEU A 114 -6.87 4.39 -7.20
C LEU A 114 -8.04 3.62 -7.83
N SER A 115 -7.91 2.31 -7.90
CA SER A 115 -8.95 1.41 -8.36
C SER A 115 -8.93 0.14 -7.51
N VAL A 116 -10.09 -0.43 -7.25
CA VAL A 116 -10.25 -1.64 -6.43
C VAL A 116 -10.38 -2.88 -7.31
N GLY A 117 -9.63 -3.92 -7.00
CA GLY A 117 -9.87 -5.27 -7.47
C GLY A 117 -10.67 -6.05 -6.43
N PHE A 118 -11.78 -6.64 -6.82
CA PHE A 118 -12.68 -7.33 -5.91
C PHE A 118 -13.28 -8.59 -6.51
N ARG A 119 -13.95 -9.38 -5.66
CA ARG A 119 -14.68 -10.58 -6.05
C ARG A 119 -15.89 -10.80 -5.14
N GLN A 120 -16.76 -11.76 -5.53
CA GLN A 120 -17.91 -12.18 -4.71
C GLN A 120 -18.84 -11.01 -4.34
N ALA A 121 -19.16 -10.16 -5.33
CA ALA A 121 -20.09 -9.08 -5.13
C ALA A 121 -21.51 -9.64 -4.91
N ILE A 122 -22.17 -9.14 -3.86
CA ILE A 122 -23.59 -9.37 -3.56
C ILE A 122 -24.30 -8.05 -3.82
N PHE A 123 -25.34 -8.10 -4.63
CA PHE A 123 -26.14 -6.95 -5.00
C PHE A 123 -27.42 -6.88 -4.14
N ASP A 124 -27.91 -5.68 -3.98
CA ASP A 124 -29.16 -5.40 -3.30
C ASP A 124 -30.34 -5.97 -4.11
N GLU A 125 -31.32 -6.59 -3.42
CA GLU A 125 -32.51 -7.18 -4.09
C GLU A 125 -33.39 -6.13 -4.73
N ASP A 126 -33.47 -4.93 -4.13
CA ASP A 126 -34.31 -3.82 -4.62
C ASP A 126 -33.55 -2.93 -5.63
N ASN A 127 -32.23 -2.95 -5.62
CA ASN A 127 -31.40 -2.20 -6.55
C ASN A 127 -30.23 -3.08 -7.08
N PRO A 128 -30.42 -3.73 -8.25
CA PRO A 128 -29.42 -4.64 -8.81
C PRO A 128 -28.10 -3.98 -9.24
N ASN A 129 -28.01 -2.66 -9.18
CA ASN A 129 -26.76 -1.91 -9.43
C ASN A 129 -26.03 -1.54 -8.14
N ARG A 130 -26.60 -1.85 -6.97
CA ARG A 130 -26.01 -1.52 -5.66
C ARG A 130 -25.33 -2.74 -5.05
N ILE A 131 -24.03 -2.63 -4.80
CA ILE A 131 -23.23 -3.67 -4.17
C ILE A 131 -23.28 -3.49 -2.66
N ILE A 132 -23.82 -4.49 -1.94
CA ILE A 132 -24.02 -4.47 -0.49
C ILE A 132 -23.02 -5.32 0.28
N ALA A 133 -22.34 -6.25 -0.39
CA ALA A 133 -21.19 -6.97 0.17
C ALA A 133 -20.22 -7.35 -0.94
N VAL A 134 -18.90 -7.22 -0.67
CA VAL A 134 -17.89 -7.48 -1.68
C VAL A 134 -16.54 -7.77 -1.02
N LYS A 135 -15.81 -8.76 -1.52
CA LYS A 135 -14.49 -9.12 -1.00
C LYS A 135 -13.39 -8.36 -1.72
N LEU A 136 -12.65 -7.54 -0.98
CA LEU A 136 -11.45 -6.88 -1.48
C LEU A 136 -10.39 -7.92 -1.85
N VAL A 137 -9.74 -7.73 -3.00
CA VAL A 137 -8.62 -8.55 -3.47
C VAL A 137 -7.33 -7.73 -3.47
N GLU A 138 -7.36 -6.52 -4.07
CA GLU A 138 -6.23 -5.60 -4.15
C GLU A 138 -6.75 -4.17 -4.34
N VAL A 139 -5.85 -3.20 -4.18
CA VAL A 139 -6.03 -1.84 -4.70
C VAL A 139 -4.87 -1.55 -5.62
N SER A 140 -5.16 -0.95 -6.75
CA SER A 140 -4.16 -0.53 -7.70
C SER A 140 -4.02 0.98 -7.79
N GLN A 141 -2.77 1.43 -7.88
CA GLN A 141 -2.45 2.77 -8.35
C GLN A 141 -2.60 2.79 -9.88
N ILE A 142 -3.34 3.75 -10.39
CA ILE A 142 -3.65 3.88 -11.81
C ILE A 142 -3.40 5.30 -12.32
N THR A 143 -3.27 5.44 -13.63
CA THR A 143 -3.05 6.73 -14.28
C THR A 143 -4.26 7.64 -14.17
N ALA A 144 -4.02 8.95 -14.27
CA ALA A 144 -5.04 9.97 -14.18
C ALA A 144 -6.19 9.75 -15.18
N ARG A 145 -7.42 9.94 -14.72
CA ARG A 145 -8.69 9.76 -15.47
C ARG A 145 -9.03 8.31 -15.81
N MET A 146 -8.48 7.35 -15.06
CA MET A 146 -8.75 5.92 -15.25
C MET A 146 -9.57 5.30 -14.11
N ALA A 147 -9.80 6.03 -13.01
CA ALA A 147 -10.62 5.51 -11.91
C ALA A 147 -12.06 5.28 -12.37
N ALA A 148 -12.55 4.06 -12.16
CA ALA A 148 -13.93 3.72 -12.46
C ALA A 148 -14.90 4.43 -11.51
N VAL A 149 -14.52 4.57 -10.24
CA VAL A 149 -15.29 5.28 -9.22
C VAL A 149 -14.75 6.70 -9.06
N PRO A 150 -15.54 7.75 -9.38
CA PRO A 150 -15.11 9.13 -9.21
C PRO A 150 -14.65 9.44 -7.77
N GLY A 151 -13.53 10.16 -7.64
CA GLY A 151 -12.94 10.53 -6.35
C GLY A 151 -12.16 9.39 -5.65
N SER A 152 -11.84 8.31 -6.39
CA SER A 152 -10.92 7.29 -5.92
C SER A 152 -9.49 7.72 -6.24
N GLU A 153 -8.81 8.30 -5.25
CA GLU A 153 -7.50 8.91 -5.43
C GLU A 153 -6.69 9.01 -4.14
N PHE A 154 -5.39 9.23 -4.26
CA PHE A 154 -4.57 9.60 -3.14
C PHE A 154 -4.93 11.00 -2.63
N THR A 155 -5.20 11.13 -1.35
CA THR A 155 -5.44 12.43 -0.68
C THR A 155 -4.18 13.02 -0.09
N SER A 156 -3.18 12.19 0.19
CA SER A 156 -1.85 12.61 0.58
C SER A 156 -0.78 11.65 0.06
N ALA A 157 0.37 12.21 -0.32
CA ALA A 157 1.56 11.47 -0.72
C ALA A 157 2.79 12.18 -0.12
N ARG A 158 3.36 11.62 0.95
CA ARG A 158 4.52 12.22 1.62
C ARG A 158 5.77 12.09 0.75
N SER A 159 6.64 13.09 0.82
CA SER A 159 8.00 12.98 0.28
C SER A 159 8.78 11.94 1.08
N ALA A 160 9.65 11.16 0.43
CA ALA A 160 10.69 10.45 1.18
C ALA A 160 11.47 11.48 1.99
N PRO A 161 11.90 11.18 3.23
CA PRO A 161 12.86 12.00 3.89
C PRO A 161 14.04 12.18 2.92
N ALA A 162 14.50 13.42 2.73
CA ALA A 162 15.71 13.66 1.98
C ALA A 162 16.75 12.75 2.63
N THR A 163 17.34 11.81 1.88
CA THR A 163 18.44 11.01 2.38
C THR A 163 19.57 11.98 2.69
N GLY A 164 19.53 12.52 3.91
CA GLY A 164 20.60 13.32 4.44
C GLY A 164 21.85 12.45 4.34
N ARG A 165 22.79 12.84 3.49
CA ARG A 165 24.15 12.31 3.57
C ARG A 165 24.51 12.38 5.05
N ARG A 166 24.52 11.23 5.72
CA ARG A 166 25.15 11.14 7.03
C ARG A 166 26.55 11.72 6.85
N PRO A 167 26.94 12.76 7.58
CA PRO A 167 28.30 13.19 7.56
C PRO A 167 29.09 11.97 8.03
N VAL A 168 29.93 11.41 7.16
CA VAL A 168 30.91 10.40 7.55
C VAL A 168 31.70 11.05 8.65
N ALA A 169 31.46 10.66 9.89
CA ALA A 169 32.23 11.12 11.03
C ALA A 169 33.67 10.71 10.72
N ALA A 170 34.50 11.69 10.38
CA ALA A 170 35.92 11.48 10.17
C ALA A 170 36.48 10.94 11.48
N ALA A 171 36.68 9.64 11.52
CA ALA A 171 37.41 8.99 12.61
C ALA A 171 38.80 9.58 12.60
N ARG A 172 39.07 10.57 13.46
CA ARG A 172 40.38 11.03 13.74
C ARG A 172 41.12 9.89 14.41
N LEU A 173 41.93 9.17 13.64
CA LEU A 173 42.94 8.27 14.16
C LEU A 173 43.90 9.13 15.02
N ARG A 174 43.81 9.04 16.34
CA ARG A 174 44.83 9.52 17.24
C ARG A 174 45.96 8.50 17.20
N LEU A 175 47.00 8.79 16.44
CA LEU A 175 48.30 8.13 16.57
C LEU A 175 48.89 8.51 17.95
N SER A 176 48.75 7.59 18.90
CA SER A 176 49.54 7.67 20.14
C SER A 176 51.00 7.36 19.81
N THR A 177 51.86 8.37 19.84
CA THR A 177 53.32 8.20 19.81
C THR A 177 53.76 7.49 21.07
N VAL A 178 54.12 6.22 20.92
CA VAL A 178 54.82 5.48 21.97
C VAL A 178 56.24 6.05 22.04
N LYS A 179 56.54 6.78 23.11
CA LYS A 179 57.93 7.16 23.46
C LYS A 179 58.65 5.90 23.92
N LEU A 180 59.58 5.39 23.11
CA LEU A 180 60.58 4.43 23.54
C LEU A 180 61.57 5.18 24.42
N GLY A 181 61.49 4.91 25.71
CA GLY A 181 62.47 5.38 26.68
C GLY A 181 63.78 4.64 26.51
N GLY A 182 64.83 5.37 26.11
CA GLY A 182 66.17 4.89 26.24
C GLY A 182 66.62 4.91 27.69
N ARG A 183 67.31 3.89 28.10
CA ARG A 183 68.09 3.85 29.34
C ARG A 183 69.57 3.75 29.01
N PRO A 184 70.46 4.23 29.95
CA PRO A 184 71.83 4.61 29.74
C PRO A 184 72.77 3.44 29.54
#